data_21bff5cf57fdd91cf7e1c3a324363b45
#
_entry.id   21bff5cf57fdd91cf7e1c3a324363b45
#
_cell.length_a   1.000
_cell.length_b   1.000
_cell.length_c   1.000
_cell.angle_alpha   90.00
_cell.angle_beta   90.00
_cell.angle_gamma   90.00
#
_symmetry.space_group_name_H-M   'P 1'
#
loop_
_entity.id
_entity.type
_entity.pdbx_description
1 polymer ?
#
loop_
_entity_poly.entity_id
_entity_poly.type
_entity_poly.pdbx_seq_one_letter_code
_entity_poly.pdbx_strand_id
1 'polypeptide(L)'
;MEDARRLSIGQVARLAGVTPKTLRHYDRLGVLRPADVDPVTGYRWYLPDQVDQLRLVRRLRELELPLEDVRRLMALVDDRDAFRSALAEHRRRIDARVVRLRGILHTIDHALNDEEWTTMSASAAPAVLDPELHRRLGADLFNDTWRLMELEDRSPDDDVLMIHQAHASAYHWLQVGTPQNVARSHWLRSRVYCVVGRAEPALFHARLVLSTCQENGIGDWDLAFAYEALARAYAVDGDPDEARRHAEQARLASADITTDEDREWLLSDLETIPFAG
;
A
#
# COMPACT_ATOMS: atom_id res chain seq x y z
N MET A 1 40.30 8.97 -29.47
CA MET A 1 38.87 8.83 -29.22
C MET A 1 38.45 7.49 -29.75
N GLU A 2 38.22 6.54 -28.85
CA GLU A 2 37.83 5.17 -29.17
C GLU A 2 36.55 5.18 -30.03
N ASP A 3 36.64 4.46 -31.15
CA ASP A 3 35.54 4.20 -32.07
C ASP A 3 34.49 3.34 -31.30
N ALA A 4 33.57 4.03 -30.57
CA ALA A 4 32.55 3.36 -29.83
C ALA A 4 31.77 2.47 -30.80
N ARG A 5 31.88 1.16 -30.64
CA ARG A 5 31.39 0.10 -31.56
C ARG A 5 29.85 0.27 -31.70
N ARG A 6 29.45 1.00 -32.73
CA ARG A 6 28.01 1.27 -33.01
C ARG A 6 27.33 -0.03 -33.42
N LEU A 7 26.18 -0.26 -32.86
CA LEU A 7 25.33 -1.41 -33.14
C LEU A 7 24.16 -1.01 -34.06
N SER A 8 23.89 -1.82 -35.05
CA SER A 8 22.72 -1.66 -35.89
C SER A 8 21.43 -2.01 -35.09
N ILE A 9 20.28 -1.48 -35.52
CA ILE A 9 18.98 -1.79 -34.92
C ILE A 9 18.70 -3.32 -34.86
N GLY A 10 19.14 -4.09 -35.84
CA GLY A 10 19.02 -5.54 -35.86
C GLY A 10 19.92 -6.24 -34.86
N GLN A 11 21.12 -5.72 -34.59
CA GLN A 11 22.03 -6.27 -33.59
C GLN A 11 21.52 -6.02 -32.19
N VAL A 12 21.11 -4.77 -31.89
CA VAL A 12 20.53 -4.41 -30.59
C VAL A 12 19.24 -5.19 -30.31
N ALA A 13 18.36 -5.30 -31.32
CA ALA A 13 17.12 -6.06 -31.21
C ALA A 13 17.39 -7.51 -30.78
N ARG A 14 18.39 -8.15 -31.39
CA ARG A 14 18.79 -9.53 -31.10
C ARG A 14 19.39 -9.67 -29.71
N LEU A 15 20.30 -8.75 -29.31
CA LEU A 15 20.96 -8.76 -28.01
C LEU A 15 20.00 -8.50 -26.83
N ALA A 16 18.97 -7.70 -27.05
CA ALA A 16 17.98 -7.37 -26.04
C ALA A 16 16.70 -8.24 -26.11
N GLY A 17 16.58 -9.14 -27.08
CA GLY A 17 15.44 -10.04 -27.21
C GLY A 17 14.14 -9.32 -27.61
N VAL A 18 14.23 -8.26 -28.43
CA VAL A 18 13.11 -7.49 -28.96
C VAL A 18 13.11 -7.46 -30.49
N THR A 19 12.06 -6.93 -31.11
CA THR A 19 12.03 -6.78 -32.55
C THR A 19 12.52 -5.38 -32.98
N PRO A 20 13.08 -5.23 -34.21
CA PRO A 20 13.39 -3.91 -34.77
C PRO A 20 12.15 -2.99 -34.84
N LYS A 21 10.95 -3.55 -34.99
CA LYS A 21 9.68 -2.82 -34.96
C LYS A 21 9.41 -2.22 -33.58
N THR A 22 9.69 -3.01 -32.52
CA THR A 22 9.58 -2.56 -31.13
C THR A 22 10.54 -1.41 -30.85
N LEU A 23 11.78 -1.48 -31.32
CA LEU A 23 12.78 -0.42 -31.15
C LEU A 23 12.35 0.90 -31.82
N ARG A 24 11.80 0.84 -33.05
CA ARG A 24 11.26 2.03 -33.72
C ARG A 24 10.05 2.60 -32.98
N HIS A 25 9.28 1.75 -32.31
CA HIS A 25 8.17 2.18 -31.47
C HIS A 25 8.66 2.89 -30.21
N TYR A 26 9.69 2.35 -29.55
CA TYR A 26 10.32 2.96 -28.37
C TYR A 26 10.99 4.30 -28.69
N ASP A 27 11.62 4.41 -29.85
CA ASP A 27 12.17 5.67 -30.34
C ASP A 27 11.07 6.73 -30.52
N ARG A 28 9.97 6.40 -31.18
CA ARG A 28 8.82 7.34 -31.39
C ARG A 28 8.19 7.80 -30.09
N LEU A 29 8.14 6.94 -29.06
CA LEU A 29 7.58 7.25 -27.75
C LEU A 29 8.60 7.89 -26.80
N GLY A 30 9.86 8.02 -27.20
CA GLY A 30 10.93 8.56 -26.37
C GLY A 30 11.31 7.66 -25.18
N VAL A 31 10.99 6.37 -25.26
CA VAL A 31 11.38 5.39 -24.23
C VAL A 31 12.86 5.04 -24.37
N LEU A 32 13.34 4.85 -25.60
CA LEU A 32 14.76 4.69 -25.93
C LEU A 32 15.01 5.32 -27.30
N ARG A 33 15.81 6.35 -27.34
CA ARG A 33 16.24 7.01 -28.58
C ARG A 33 17.53 6.37 -29.07
N PRO A 34 17.74 6.18 -30.39
CA PRO A 34 19.02 5.78 -30.93
C PRO A 34 20.11 6.82 -30.60
N ALA A 35 21.33 6.38 -30.45
CA ALA A 35 22.48 7.26 -30.21
C ALA A 35 22.76 8.17 -31.43
N ASP A 36 22.46 7.67 -32.64
CA ASP A 36 22.63 8.41 -33.86
C ASP A 36 21.63 7.94 -34.92
N VAL A 37 21.19 8.87 -35.77
CA VAL A 37 20.30 8.59 -36.91
C VAL A 37 20.93 9.23 -38.14
N ASP A 38 21.28 8.41 -39.12
CA ASP A 38 21.82 8.88 -40.39
C ASP A 38 20.77 9.81 -41.08
N PRO A 39 21.08 11.07 -41.31
CA PRO A 39 20.12 12.03 -41.83
C PRO A 39 19.71 11.78 -43.30
N VAL A 40 20.49 10.99 -44.05
CA VAL A 40 20.22 10.68 -45.45
C VAL A 40 19.39 9.42 -45.60
N THR A 41 19.82 8.36 -44.88
CA THR A 41 19.20 7.05 -44.99
C THR A 41 18.16 6.76 -43.93
N GLY A 42 18.11 7.54 -42.85
CA GLY A 42 17.27 7.30 -41.68
C GLY A 42 17.73 6.08 -40.85
N TYR A 43 18.95 5.58 -41.11
CA TYR A 43 19.45 4.41 -40.41
C TYR A 43 19.81 4.73 -38.96
N ARG A 44 19.39 3.84 -38.03
CA ARG A 44 19.51 4.04 -36.58
C ARG A 44 20.70 3.26 -36.03
N TRP A 45 21.55 3.96 -35.30
CA TRP A 45 22.70 3.39 -34.61
C TRP A 45 22.54 3.52 -33.11
N TYR A 46 22.98 2.50 -32.40
CA TYR A 46 22.89 2.39 -30.95
C TYR A 46 24.26 2.13 -30.35
N LEU A 47 24.43 2.45 -29.06
CA LEU A 47 25.62 2.11 -28.27
C LEU A 47 25.41 0.80 -27.48
N PRO A 48 26.50 0.13 -27.07
CA PRO A 48 26.42 -1.12 -26.30
C PRO A 48 25.66 -0.98 -24.99
N ASP A 49 25.79 0.14 -24.27
CA ASP A 49 25.09 0.43 -23.01
C ASP A 49 23.57 0.53 -23.20
N GLN A 50 23.09 0.91 -24.36
CA GLN A 50 21.68 0.92 -24.70
C GLN A 50 21.04 -0.47 -24.75
N VAL A 51 21.85 -1.53 -24.85
CA VAL A 51 21.35 -2.91 -24.71
C VAL A 51 20.88 -3.16 -23.28
N ASP A 52 21.62 -2.67 -22.28
CA ASP A 52 21.26 -2.84 -20.87
C ASP A 52 20.05 -1.96 -20.50
N GLN A 53 19.97 -0.74 -21.05
CA GLN A 53 18.78 0.09 -20.96
C GLN A 53 17.54 -0.63 -21.51
N LEU A 54 17.67 -1.30 -22.64
CA LEU A 54 16.59 -2.07 -23.25
C LEU A 54 16.18 -3.29 -22.42
N ARG A 55 17.13 -3.95 -21.81
CA ARG A 55 16.85 -5.05 -20.86
C ARG A 55 16.07 -4.55 -19.65
N LEU A 56 16.41 -3.36 -19.14
CA LEU A 56 15.65 -2.72 -18.07
C LEU A 56 14.23 -2.37 -18.52
N VAL A 57 14.06 -1.73 -19.69
CA VAL A 57 12.74 -1.46 -20.29
C VAL A 57 11.89 -2.73 -20.37
N ARG A 58 12.47 -3.83 -20.83
CA ARG A 58 11.78 -5.13 -20.91
C ARG A 58 11.34 -5.62 -19.54
N ARG A 59 12.22 -5.60 -18.53
CA ARG A 59 11.86 -5.98 -17.15
C ARG A 59 10.72 -5.12 -16.58
N LEU A 60 10.75 -3.83 -16.81
CA LEU A 60 9.67 -2.94 -16.39
C LEU A 60 8.35 -3.27 -17.10
N ARG A 61 8.40 -3.65 -18.37
CA ARG A 61 7.21 -4.13 -19.12
C ARG A 61 6.66 -5.47 -18.60
N GLU A 62 7.53 -6.36 -18.13
CA GLU A 62 7.14 -7.61 -17.47
C GLU A 62 6.39 -7.37 -16.16
N LEU A 63 6.58 -6.20 -15.52
CA LEU A 63 5.80 -5.74 -14.37
C LEU A 63 4.48 -5.05 -14.76
N GLU A 64 4.00 -5.18 -15.99
CA GLU A 64 2.79 -4.54 -16.54
C GLU A 64 2.80 -3.00 -16.51
N LEU A 65 3.97 -2.36 -16.38
CA LEU A 65 4.06 -0.89 -16.46
C LEU A 65 3.66 -0.40 -17.86
N PRO A 66 2.77 0.60 -17.97
CA PRO A 66 2.50 1.27 -19.23
C PRO A 66 3.78 1.91 -19.80
N LEU A 67 3.90 2.02 -21.12
CA LEU A 67 5.11 2.56 -21.76
C LEU A 67 5.43 4.00 -21.33
N GLU A 68 4.43 4.77 -20.97
CA GLU A 68 4.62 6.12 -20.44
C GLU A 68 5.30 6.10 -19.06
N ASP A 69 4.88 5.20 -18.18
CA ASP A 69 5.49 5.02 -16.86
C ASP A 69 6.91 4.45 -17.00
N VAL A 70 7.12 3.52 -17.95
CA VAL A 70 8.48 3.03 -18.28
C VAL A 70 9.38 4.18 -18.71
N ARG A 71 8.90 5.09 -19.57
CA ARG A 71 9.64 6.28 -19.99
C ARG A 71 10.03 7.16 -18.81
N ARG A 72 9.10 7.39 -17.87
CA ARG A 72 9.37 8.17 -16.64
C ARG A 72 10.44 7.49 -15.79
N LEU A 73 10.32 6.18 -15.58
CA LEU A 73 11.29 5.40 -14.81
C LEU A 73 12.67 5.39 -15.45
N MET A 74 12.76 5.29 -16.79
CA MET A 74 14.04 5.37 -17.50
C MET A 74 14.73 6.73 -17.31
N ALA A 75 13.97 7.81 -17.17
CA ALA A 75 14.52 9.13 -16.85
C ALA A 75 15.02 9.26 -15.39
N LEU A 76 14.61 8.37 -14.50
CA LEU A 76 14.97 8.34 -13.08
C LEU A 76 16.04 7.28 -12.76
N VAL A 77 16.64 6.62 -13.76
CA VAL A 77 17.53 5.47 -13.54
C VAL A 77 18.78 5.81 -12.70
N ASP A 78 19.22 7.06 -12.78
CA ASP A 78 20.37 7.57 -12.03
C ASP A 78 19.97 8.12 -10.65
N ASP A 79 18.68 8.34 -10.40
CA ASP A 79 18.13 8.70 -9.10
C ASP A 79 17.43 7.49 -8.47
N ARG A 80 18.20 6.77 -7.65
CA ARG A 80 17.77 5.51 -7.04
C ARG A 80 16.51 5.66 -6.17
N ASP A 81 16.40 6.75 -5.44
CA ASP A 81 15.29 6.95 -4.50
C ASP A 81 14.02 7.35 -5.23
N ALA A 82 14.10 8.23 -6.22
CA ALA A 82 12.99 8.56 -7.10
C ALA A 82 12.52 7.33 -7.91
N PHE A 83 13.44 6.52 -8.41
CA PHE A 83 13.13 5.28 -9.12
C PHE A 83 12.37 4.28 -8.23
N ARG A 84 12.84 4.07 -6.98
CA ARG A 84 12.18 3.18 -6.00
C ARG A 84 10.80 3.69 -5.62
N SER A 85 10.65 5.00 -5.40
CA SER A 85 9.37 5.63 -5.07
C SER A 85 8.34 5.45 -6.20
N ALA A 86 8.75 5.61 -7.45
CA ALA A 86 7.88 5.39 -8.61
C ALA A 86 7.46 3.92 -8.77
N LEU A 87 8.37 2.96 -8.48
CA LEU A 87 8.01 1.53 -8.44
C LEU A 87 7.06 1.20 -7.28
N ALA A 88 7.26 1.80 -6.10
CA ALA A 88 6.36 1.63 -4.96
C ALA A 88 4.94 2.13 -5.29
N GLU A 89 4.83 3.24 -6.01
CA GLU A 89 3.54 3.76 -6.50
C GLU A 89 2.86 2.77 -7.46
N HIS A 90 3.62 2.20 -8.40
CA HIS A 90 3.08 1.19 -9.30
C HIS A 90 2.59 -0.05 -8.54
N ARG A 91 3.35 -0.51 -7.52
CA ARG A 91 2.94 -1.60 -6.64
C ARG A 91 1.60 -1.30 -5.97
N ARG A 92 1.42 -0.10 -5.38
CA ARG A 92 0.14 0.30 -4.76
C ARG A 92 -1.03 0.22 -5.76
N ARG A 93 -0.81 0.63 -7.02
CA ARG A 93 -1.83 0.51 -8.08
C ARG A 93 -2.18 -0.94 -8.41
N ILE A 94 -1.20 -1.83 -8.44
CA ILE A 94 -1.43 -3.27 -8.63
C ILE A 94 -2.19 -3.86 -7.44
N ASP A 95 -1.80 -3.52 -6.19
CA ASP A 95 -2.49 -3.98 -4.98
C ASP A 95 -3.98 -3.56 -5.01
N ALA A 96 -4.27 -2.30 -5.34
CA ALA A 96 -5.64 -1.82 -5.49
C ALA A 96 -6.42 -2.57 -6.61
N ARG A 97 -5.74 -2.88 -7.72
CA ARG A 97 -6.34 -3.68 -8.81
C ARG A 97 -6.66 -5.11 -8.37
N VAL A 98 -5.78 -5.74 -7.60
CA VAL A 98 -5.99 -7.09 -7.04
C VAL A 98 -7.21 -7.11 -6.12
N VAL A 99 -7.35 -6.13 -5.22
CA VAL A 99 -8.52 -6.00 -4.35
C VAL A 99 -9.80 -5.89 -5.18
N ARG A 100 -9.81 -5.01 -6.19
CA ARG A 100 -10.97 -4.86 -7.08
C ARG A 100 -11.29 -6.14 -7.85
N LEU A 101 -10.29 -6.84 -8.38
CA LEU A 101 -10.50 -8.08 -9.14
C LEU A 101 -11.04 -9.19 -8.23
N ARG A 102 -10.60 -9.27 -6.97
CA ARG A 102 -11.18 -10.21 -5.98
C ARG A 102 -12.65 -9.92 -5.72
N GLY A 103 -13.03 -8.64 -5.62
CA GLY A 103 -14.45 -8.26 -5.52
C GLY A 103 -15.28 -8.71 -6.73
N ILE A 104 -14.75 -8.53 -7.94
CA ILE A 104 -15.40 -8.99 -9.19
C ILE A 104 -15.55 -10.52 -9.19
N LEU A 105 -14.50 -11.26 -8.82
CA LEU A 105 -14.56 -12.72 -8.72
C LEU A 105 -15.63 -13.17 -7.73
N HIS A 106 -15.68 -12.55 -6.55
CA HIS A 106 -16.73 -12.84 -5.55
C HIS A 106 -18.13 -12.60 -6.12
N THR A 107 -18.34 -11.52 -6.87
CA THR A 107 -19.62 -11.23 -7.53
C THR A 107 -19.96 -12.29 -8.59
N ILE A 108 -18.96 -12.73 -9.37
CA ILE A 108 -19.14 -13.79 -10.35
C ILE A 108 -19.48 -15.12 -9.67
N ASP A 109 -18.76 -15.47 -8.59
CA ASP A 109 -19.04 -16.69 -7.83
C ASP A 109 -20.46 -16.68 -7.24
N HIS A 110 -20.92 -15.53 -6.75
CA HIS A 110 -22.31 -15.36 -6.29
C HIS A 110 -23.29 -15.56 -7.46
N ALA A 111 -23.03 -14.94 -8.60
CA ALA A 111 -23.86 -15.08 -9.80
C ALA A 111 -23.93 -16.51 -10.35
N LEU A 112 -22.85 -17.29 -10.20
CA LEU A 112 -22.81 -18.68 -10.63
C LEU A 112 -23.58 -19.62 -9.69
N ASN A 113 -23.72 -19.25 -8.41
CA ASN A 113 -24.39 -20.06 -7.39
C ASN A 113 -25.83 -19.64 -7.11
N ASP A 114 -26.29 -18.53 -7.70
CA ASP A 114 -27.62 -17.95 -7.50
C ASP A 114 -28.46 -18.14 -8.79
N GLU A 115 -29.41 -19.07 -8.75
CA GLU A 115 -30.30 -19.35 -9.88
C GLU A 115 -31.20 -18.14 -10.26
N GLU A 116 -31.42 -17.20 -9.33
CA GLU A 116 -32.23 -15.99 -9.56
C GLU A 116 -31.42 -14.85 -10.22
N TRP A 117 -30.10 -14.92 -10.27
CA TRP A 117 -29.26 -13.88 -10.87
C TRP A 117 -29.65 -13.52 -12.33
N THR A 118 -30.03 -14.51 -13.11
CA THR A 118 -30.39 -14.32 -14.52
C THR A 118 -31.78 -13.73 -14.72
N THR A 119 -32.63 -13.74 -13.68
CA THR A 119 -34.01 -13.21 -13.73
C THR A 119 -34.07 -11.75 -13.22
N MET A 120 -33.03 -11.26 -12.58
CA MET A 120 -32.94 -9.85 -12.18
C MET A 120 -32.81 -8.97 -13.42
N SER A 121 -33.84 -8.18 -13.65
CA SER A 121 -33.89 -7.16 -14.71
C SER A 121 -32.62 -6.31 -14.68
N ALA A 122 -32.12 -5.91 -15.86
CA ALA A 122 -30.93 -5.08 -16.11
C ALA A 122 -30.93 -3.69 -15.41
N SER A 123 -31.76 -3.50 -14.42
CA SER A 123 -31.94 -2.27 -13.63
C SER A 123 -31.21 -2.28 -12.28
N ALA A 124 -30.60 -3.40 -11.86
CA ALA A 124 -29.78 -3.40 -10.65
C ALA A 124 -28.29 -3.38 -11.07
N ALA A 125 -27.73 -2.18 -11.17
CA ALA A 125 -26.29 -2.02 -10.96
C ALA A 125 -25.89 -2.82 -9.71
N PRO A 126 -24.71 -3.49 -9.66
CA PRO A 126 -24.27 -4.13 -8.43
C PRO A 126 -24.48 -3.12 -7.32
N ALA A 127 -25.17 -3.50 -6.27
CA ALA A 127 -25.53 -2.58 -5.19
C ALA A 127 -24.22 -2.04 -4.61
N VAL A 128 -23.79 -0.92 -5.14
CA VAL A 128 -22.79 -0.09 -4.47
C VAL A 128 -23.44 0.23 -3.16
N LEU A 129 -22.93 -0.35 -2.07
CA LEU A 129 -23.45 -0.06 -0.75
C LEU A 129 -23.48 1.46 -0.63
N ASP A 130 -24.63 1.98 -0.20
CA ASP A 130 -24.80 3.39 0.06
C ASP A 130 -23.64 3.89 0.95
N PRO A 131 -23.03 5.04 0.64
CA PRO A 131 -21.98 5.63 1.47
C PRO A 131 -22.36 5.73 2.95
N GLU A 132 -23.62 5.97 3.28
CA GLU A 132 -24.11 6.00 4.66
C GLU A 132 -24.09 4.60 5.30
N LEU A 133 -24.43 3.58 4.55
CA LEU A 133 -24.31 2.19 5.01
C LEU A 133 -22.85 1.80 5.26
N HIS A 134 -21.93 2.23 4.40
CA HIS A 134 -20.49 2.02 4.64
C HIS A 134 -20.02 2.69 5.94
N ARG A 135 -20.42 3.95 6.20
CA ARG A 135 -20.07 4.65 7.45
C ARG A 135 -20.61 3.92 8.67
N ARG A 136 -21.88 3.52 8.62
CA ARG A 136 -22.51 2.80 9.73
C ARG A 136 -21.82 1.46 9.99
N LEU A 137 -21.63 0.64 8.96
CA LEU A 137 -20.96 -0.65 9.11
C LEU A 137 -19.50 -0.50 9.57
N GLY A 138 -18.79 0.52 9.08
CA GLY A 138 -17.44 0.84 9.54
C GLY A 138 -17.40 1.15 11.04
N ALA A 139 -18.34 1.96 11.52
CA ALA A 139 -18.44 2.33 12.93
C ALA A 139 -18.93 1.17 13.82
N ASP A 140 -19.98 0.46 13.39
CA ASP A 140 -20.54 -0.65 14.16
C ASP A 140 -19.50 -1.76 14.36
N LEU A 141 -18.80 -2.18 13.28
CA LEU A 141 -17.76 -3.20 13.35
C LEU A 141 -16.53 -2.74 14.16
N PHE A 142 -16.21 -1.45 14.15
CA PHE A 142 -15.17 -0.89 15.01
C PHE A 142 -15.54 -1.06 16.49
N ASN A 143 -16.76 -0.68 16.86
CA ASN A 143 -17.27 -0.79 18.23
C ASN A 143 -17.42 -2.26 18.67
N ASP A 144 -17.86 -3.14 17.77
CA ASP A 144 -17.98 -4.57 18.06
C ASP A 144 -16.61 -5.22 18.29
N THR A 145 -15.58 -4.78 17.54
CA THR A 145 -14.18 -5.20 17.76
C THR A 145 -13.72 -4.82 19.18
N TRP A 146 -14.04 -3.60 19.63
CA TRP A 146 -13.72 -3.14 20.99
C TRP A 146 -14.40 -3.99 22.07
N ARG A 147 -15.69 -4.30 21.91
CA ARG A 147 -16.42 -5.16 22.87
C ARG A 147 -15.76 -6.52 23.01
N LEU A 148 -15.30 -7.14 21.90
CA LEU A 148 -14.55 -8.40 21.95
C LEU A 148 -13.20 -8.23 22.64
N MET A 149 -12.51 -7.12 22.41
CA MET A 149 -11.19 -6.83 22.97
C MET A 149 -11.25 -6.67 24.51
N GLU A 150 -12.37 -6.17 25.04
CA GLU A 150 -12.60 -5.96 26.47
C GLU A 150 -13.07 -7.21 27.22
N LEU A 151 -13.38 -8.32 26.54
CA LEU A 151 -13.75 -9.56 27.21
C LEU A 151 -12.56 -10.12 28.02
N GLU A 152 -12.79 -10.41 29.29
CA GLU A 152 -11.79 -11.01 30.18
C GLU A 152 -11.45 -12.46 29.75
N ASP A 153 -12.47 -13.25 29.35
CA ASP A 153 -12.36 -14.66 28.95
C ASP A 153 -12.67 -14.83 27.46
N ARG A 154 -11.80 -14.30 26.56
CA ARG A 154 -11.94 -14.51 25.12
C ARG A 154 -11.59 -15.93 24.72
N SER A 155 -12.47 -16.55 23.93
CA SER A 155 -12.19 -17.80 23.25
C SER A 155 -11.33 -17.59 21.99
N PRO A 156 -10.68 -18.65 21.47
CA PRO A 156 -10.00 -18.56 20.16
C PRO A 156 -10.92 -18.14 19.02
N ASP A 157 -12.20 -18.46 19.06
CA ASP A 157 -13.19 -18.06 18.06
C ASP A 157 -13.50 -16.55 18.17
N ASP A 158 -13.52 -16.00 19.39
CA ASP A 158 -13.64 -14.54 19.60
C ASP A 158 -12.44 -13.79 19.06
N ASP A 159 -11.23 -14.32 19.22
CA ASP A 159 -10.01 -13.73 18.63
C ASP A 159 -10.06 -13.72 17.09
N VAL A 160 -10.54 -14.80 16.47
CA VAL A 160 -10.75 -14.89 15.02
C VAL A 160 -11.82 -13.88 14.57
N LEU A 161 -12.96 -13.82 15.28
CA LEU A 161 -14.04 -12.87 14.97
C LEU A 161 -13.56 -11.43 15.10
N MET A 162 -12.82 -11.09 16.14
CA MET A 162 -12.25 -9.77 16.39
C MET A 162 -11.34 -9.32 15.24
N ILE A 163 -10.48 -10.21 14.74
CA ILE A 163 -9.64 -9.94 13.56
C ILE A 163 -10.50 -9.65 12.33
N HIS A 164 -11.51 -10.49 12.07
CA HIS A 164 -12.40 -10.30 10.91
C HIS A 164 -13.18 -8.99 10.99
N GLN A 165 -13.72 -8.63 12.15
CA GLN A 165 -14.46 -7.38 12.34
C GLN A 165 -13.56 -6.15 12.14
N ALA A 166 -12.32 -6.15 12.67
CA ALA A 166 -11.38 -5.06 12.48
C ALA A 166 -11.04 -4.84 10.99
N HIS A 167 -10.86 -5.93 10.23
CA HIS A 167 -10.61 -5.85 8.79
C HIS A 167 -11.84 -5.42 8.00
N ALA A 168 -13.04 -5.90 8.35
CA ALA A 168 -14.29 -5.51 7.73
C ALA A 168 -14.61 -4.02 7.99
N SER A 169 -14.43 -3.53 9.22
CA SER A 169 -14.52 -2.11 9.55
C SER A 169 -13.60 -1.27 8.66
N ALA A 170 -12.33 -1.67 8.56
CA ALA A 170 -11.36 -0.97 7.73
C ALA A 170 -11.74 -0.96 6.24
N TYR A 171 -12.29 -2.05 5.72
CA TYR A 171 -12.79 -2.09 4.34
C TYR A 171 -13.86 -1.02 4.10
N HIS A 172 -14.83 -0.89 5.02
CA HIS A 172 -15.88 0.10 4.88
C HIS A 172 -15.35 1.53 4.96
N TRP A 173 -14.42 1.82 5.87
CA TRP A 173 -13.77 3.14 5.94
C TRP A 173 -12.91 3.48 4.72
N LEU A 174 -12.28 2.49 4.07
CA LEU A 174 -11.56 2.70 2.80
C LEU A 174 -12.49 3.13 1.65
N GLN A 175 -13.80 2.84 1.71
CA GLN A 175 -14.75 3.24 0.66
C GLN A 175 -15.20 4.69 0.80
N VAL A 176 -15.34 5.20 2.03
CA VAL A 176 -16.03 6.49 2.29
C VAL A 176 -15.37 7.34 3.38
N GLY A 177 -14.32 6.81 4.01
CA GLY A 177 -13.65 7.48 5.12
C GLY A 177 -12.68 8.57 4.67
N THR A 178 -12.39 9.48 5.61
CA THR A 178 -11.30 10.44 5.50
C THR A 178 -9.96 9.77 5.78
N PRO A 179 -8.80 10.39 5.48
CA PRO A 179 -7.50 9.89 5.91
C PRO A 179 -7.42 9.58 7.42
N GLN A 180 -8.11 10.36 8.25
CA GLN A 180 -8.22 10.13 9.70
C GLN A 180 -8.95 8.81 10.01
N ASN A 181 -10.07 8.50 9.34
CA ASN A 181 -10.76 7.22 9.49
C ASN A 181 -9.86 6.05 9.06
N VAL A 182 -9.06 6.23 7.99
CA VAL A 182 -8.10 5.23 7.53
C VAL A 182 -7.00 5.00 8.57
N ALA A 183 -6.42 6.08 9.14
CA ALA A 183 -5.44 5.99 10.22
C ALA A 183 -6.00 5.21 11.42
N ARG A 184 -7.19 5.57 11.92
CA ARG A 184 -7.87 4.88 13.03
C ARG A 184 -8.17 3.42 12.73
N SER A 185 -8.48 3.09 11.47
CA SER A 185 -8.66 1.70 11.04
C SER A 185 -7.36 0.90 11.10
N HIS A 186 -6.22 1.51 10.78
CA HIS A 186 -4.92 0.89 10.95
C HIS A 186 -4.57 0.72 12.43
N TRP A 187 -4.85 1.74 13.26
CA TRP A 187 -4.64 1.69 14.69
C TRP A 187 -5.41 0.54 15.33
N LEU A 188 -6.71 0.39 15.05
CA LEU A 188 -7.54 -0.71 15.58
C LEU A 188 -6.93 -2.09 15.21
N ARG A 189 -6.52 -2.29 13.96
CA ARG A 189 -5.91 -3.56 13.52
C ARG A 189 -4.59 -3.82 14.22
N SER A 190 -3.74 -2.80 14.38
CA SER A 190 -2.51 -2.92 15.16
C SER A 190 -2.81 -3.37 16.59
N ARG A 191 -3.79 -2.74 17.24
CA ARG A 191 -4.23 -3.08 18.60
C ARG A 191 -4.72 -4.50 18.71
N VAL A 192 -5.59 -4.93 17.79
CA VAL A 192 -6.10 -6.33 17.73
C VAL A 192 -4.95 -7.31 17.61
N TYR A 193 -3.99 -7.07 16.70
CA TYR A 193 -2.87 -7.97 16.54
C TYR A 193 -1.92 -8.00 17.74
N CYS A 194 -1.78 -6.89 18.48
CA CYS A 194 -1.06 -6.87 19.76
C CYS A 194 -1.77 -7.75 20.80
N VAL A 195 -3.10 -7.66 20.90
CA VAL A 195 -3.91 -8.43 21.85
C VAL A 195 -3.82 -9.93 21.60
N VAL A 196 -3.76 -10.35 20.32
CA VAL A 196 -3.61 -11.78 19.96
C VAL A 196 -2.14 -12.22 19.82
N GLY A 197 -1.17 -11.40 20.25
CA GLY A 197 0.25 -11.74 20.30
C GLY A 197 0.95 -11.87 18.93
N ARG A 198 0.46 -11.17 17.89
CA ARG A 198 1.01 -11.26 16.54
C ARG A 198 1.76 -9.98 16.15
N ALA A 199 3.05 -9.94 16.46
CA ALA A 199 3.90 -8.75 16.32
C ALA A 199 4.02 -8.23 14.88
N GLU A 200 4.28 -9.11 13.89
CA GLU A 200 4.50 -8.68 12.50
C GLU A 200 3.34 -7.87 11.92
N PRO A 201 2.07 -8.37 11.91
CA PRO A 201 0.96 -7.58 11.41
C PRO A 201 0.64 -6.37 12.30
N ALA A 202 0.90 -6.43 13.62
CA ALA A 202 0.74 -5.29 14.51
C ALA A 202 1.68 -4.14 14.08
N LEU A 203 2.98 -4.41 13.91
CA LEU A 203 3.98 -3.45 13.44
C LEU A 203 3.67 -2.91 12.04
N PHE A 204 3.22 -3.78 11.13
CA PHE A 204 2.82 -3.36 9.79
C PHE A 204 1.73 -2.28 9.86
N HIS A 205 0.68 -2.51 10.65
CA HIS A 205 -0.41 -1.56 10.78
C HIS A 205 -0.01 -0.32 11.59
N ALA A 206 0.77 -0.45 12.66
CA ALA A 206 1.26 0.69 13.44
C ALA A 206 2.07 1.68 12.59
N ARG A 207 2.94 1.17 11.71
CA ARG A 207 3.71 2.02 10.76
C ARG A 207 2.79 2.75 9.78
N LEU A 208 1.70 2.10 9.34
CA LEU A 208 0.72 2.73 8.46
C LEU A 208 -0.10 3.81 9.18
N VAL A 209 -0.38 3.69 10.48
CA VAL A 209 -0.97 4.79 11.26
C VAL A 209 -0.07 6.01 11.18
N LEU A 210 1.20 5.85 11.57
CA LEU A 210 2.15 6.97 11.63
C LEU A 210 2.36 7.61 10.25
N SER A 211 2.58 6.83 9.20
CA SER A 211 2.76 7.37 7.85
C SER A 211 1.50 8.10 7.36
N THR A 212 0.30 7.55 7.63
CA THR A 212 -0.95 8.22 7.25
C THR A 212 -1.13 9.55 7.97
N CYS A 213 -0.80 9.62 9.27
CA CYS A 213 -0.83 10.87 10.03
C CYS A 213 0.14 11.89 9.45
N GLN A 214 1.38 11.50 9.20
CA GLN A 214 2.43 12.39 8.68
C GLN A 214 2.13 12.89 7.26
N GLU A 215 1.71 12.01 6.37
CA GLU A 215 1.41 12.34 4.97
C GLU A 215 0.20 13.27 4.81
N ASN A 216 -0.74 13.25 5.77
CA ASN A 216 -1.97 14.04 5.72
C ASN A 216 -2.03 15.18 6.74
N GLY A 217 -0.94 15.43 7.49
CA GLY A 217 -0.90 16.48 8.51
C GLY A 217 -1.88 16.26 9.67
N ILE A 218 -2.17 14.99 9.99
CA ILE A 218 -3.05 14.61 11.10
C ILE A 218 -2.19 14.64 12.37
N GLY A 219 -2.51 15.54 13.28
CA GLY A 219 -1.86 15.72 14.58
C GLY A 219 -2.73 15.26 15.74
N ASP A 220 -2.58 15.98 16.88
CA ASP A 220 -3.40 15.81 18.08
C ASP A 220 -3.41 14.34 18.56
N TRP A 221 -4.54 13.86 18.98
CA TRP A 221 -4.81 12.52 19.45
C TRP A 221 -4.32 11.41 18.50
N ASP A 222 -4.62 11.51 17.20
CA ASP A 222 -4.31 10.46 16.23
C ASP A 222 -2.78 10.24 16.07
N LEU A 223 -1.98 11.32 16.10
CA LEU A 223 -0.53 11.20 16.00
C LEU A 223 0.08 10.60 17.28
N ALA A 224 -0.42 11.00 18.45
CA ALA A 224 0.05 10.47 19.72
C ALA A 224 -0.24 8.97 19.85
N PHE A 225 -1.44 8.53 19.46
CA PHE A 225 -1.79 7.10 19.40
C PHE A 225 -1.09 6.34 18.27
N ALA A 226 -0.60 6.99 17.23
CA ALA A 226 0.27 6.35 16.24
C ALA A 226 1.60 5.89 16.86
N TYR A 227 2.19 6.72 17.74
CA TYR A 227 3.40 6.34 18.49
C TYR A 227 3.10 5.29 19.57
N GLU A 228 1.96 5.36 20.26
CA GLU A 228 1.52 4.33 21.20
C GLU A 228 1.38 2.96 20.51
N ALA A 229 0.75 2.91 19.34
CA ALA A 229 0.59 1.69 18.56
C ALA A 229 1.95 1.06 18.19
N LEU A 230 2.94 1.87 17.83
CA LEU A 230 4.31 1.39 17.58
C LEU A 230 4.96 0.86 18.87
N ALA A 231 4.84 1.60 19.98
CA ALA A 231 5.38 1.16 21.25
C ALA A 231 4.83 -0.19 21.67
N ARG A 232 3.53 -0.38 21.59
CA ARG A 232 2.84 -1.63 21.93
C ARG A 232 3.22 -2.77 20.98
N ALA A 233 3.30 -2.50 19.69
CA ALA A 233 3.66 -3.51 18.71
C ALA A 233 5.11 -3.98 18.86
N TYR A 234 6.05 -3.08 19.15
CA TYR A 234 7.44 -3.44 19.48
C TYR A 234 7.57 -4.20 20.80
N ALA A 235 6.75 -3.88 21.80
CA ALA A 235 6.71 -4.66 23.05
C ALA A 235 6.27 -6.12 22.78
N VAL A 236 5.28 -6.32 21.91
CA VAL A 236 4.85 -7.67 21.48
C VAL A 236 5.91 -8.38 20.63
N ASP A 237 6.69 -7.63 19.84
CA ASP A 237 7.80 -8.16 19.04
C ASP A 237 9.03 -8.55 19.88
N GLY A 238 9.06 -8.13 21.15
CA GLY A 238 10.17 -8.39 22.05
C GLY A 238 11.36 -7.44 21.89
N ASP A 239 11.13 -6.26 21.33
CA ASP A 239 12.10 -5.15 21.23
C ASP A 239 11.75 -4.04 22.24
N PRO A 240 12.24 -4.15 23.50
CA PRO A 240 11.91 -3.20 24.55
C PRO A 240 12.54 -1.82 24.33
N ASP A 241 13.63 -1.72 23.56
CA ASP A 241 14.29 -0.44 23.32
C ASP A 241 13.50 0.40 22.33
N GLU A 242 13.05 -0.18 21.24
CA GLU A 242 12.14 0.48 20.30
C GLU A 242 10.77 0.77 20.96
N ALA A 243 10.26 -0.14 21.79
CA ALA A 243 9.03 0.08 22.54
C ALA A 243 9.13 1.32 23.46
N ARG A 244 10.21 1.43 24.24
CA ARG A 244 10.44 2.61 25.12
C ARG A 244 10.60 3.90 24.30
N ARG A 245 11.35 3.83 23.20
CA ARG A 245 11.58 4.99 22.32
C ARG A 245 10.25 5.53 21.78
N HIS A 246 9.37 4.67 21.29
CA HIS A 246 8.08 5.09 20.76
C HIS A 246 7.09 5.50 21.85
N ALA A 247 7.13 4.89 23.03
CA ALA A 247 6.36 5.35 24.18
C ALA A 247 6.73 6.76 24.63
N GLU A 248 8.03 7.09 24.58
CA GLU A 248 8.47 8.46 24.87
C GLU A 248 8.00 9.45 23.80
N GLN A 249 8.03 9.06 22.52
CA GLN A 249 7.46 9.89 21.45
C GLN A 249 5.95 10.11 21.62
N ALA A 250 5.20 9.09 22.08
CA ALA A 250 3.79 9.24 22.40
C ALA A 250 3.56 10.22 23.56
N ARG A 251 4.38 10.15 24.63
CA ARG A 251 4.32 11.12 25.74
C ARG A 251 4.63 12.55 25.28
N LEU A 252 5.63 12.73 24.44
CA LEU A 252 5.95 14.06 23.88
C LEU A 252 4.78 14.59 23.04
N ALA A 253 4.23 13.75 22.16
CA ALA A 253 3.09 14.13 21.31
C ALA A 253 1.80 14.37 22.12
N SER A 254 1.68 13.81 23.34
CA SER A 254 0.52 14.05 24.20
C SER A 254 0.36 15.51 24.64
N ALA A 255 1.42 16.29 24.59
CA ALA A 255 1.38 17.73 24.90
C ALA A 255 0.50 18.51 23.90
N ASP A 256 0.37 18.02 22.67
CA ASP A 256 -0.42 18.65 21.62
C ASP A 256 -1.88 18.16 21.60
N ILE A 257 -2.26 17.22 22.47
CA ILE A 257 -3.64 16.73 22.57
C ILE A 257 -4.52 17.84 23.18
N THR A 258 -5.59 18.17 22.47
CA THR A 258 -6.45 19.31 22.77
C THR A 258 -7.29 19.08 24.03
N THR A 259 -7.77 17.85 24.28
CA THR A 259 -8.63 17.54 25.44
C THR A 259 -7.85 16.84 26.54
N ASP A 260 -8.10 17.18 27.81
CA ASP A 260 -7.46 16.52 28.94
C ASP A 260 -7.86 15.05 29.05
N GLU A 261 -9.13 14.72 28.72
CA GLU A 261 -9.66 13.35 28.73
C GLU A 261 -8.91 12.44 27.77
N ASP A 262 -8.70 12.87 26.53
CA ASP A 262 -7.96 12.09 25.52
C ASP A 262 -6.48 11.95 25.90
N ARG A 263 -5.90 12.96 26.54
CA ARG A 263 -4.53 12.92 27.05
C ARG A 263 -4.39 11.91 28.19
N GLU A 264 -5.32 11.93 29.15
CA GLU A 264 -5.34 10.98 30.27
C GLU A 264 -5.52 9.54 29.75
N TRP A 265 -6.39 9.36 28.76
CA TRP A 265 -6.58 8.05 28.15
C TRP A 265 -5.29 7.52 27.51
N LEU A 266 -4.61 8.34 26.69
CA LEU A 266 -3.32 7.94 26.11
C LEU A 266 -2.29 7.55 27.19
N LEU A 267 -2.15 8.37 28.24
CA LEU A 267 -1.19 8.10 29.31
C LEU A 267 -1.51 6.80 30.04
N SER A 268 -2.79 6.55 30.33
CA SER A 268 -3.24 5.29 30.92
C SER A 268 -2.97 4.10 30.01
N ASP A 269 -3.17 4.25 28.71
CA ASP A 269 -2.92 3.20 27.73
C ASP A 269 -1.42 2.85 27.62
N LEU A 270 -0.55 3.85 27.69
CA LEU A 270 0.90 3.65 27.74
C LEU A 270 1.37 2.86 28.97
N GLU A 271 0.68 2.98 30.11
CA GLU A 271 1.00 2.19 31.32
C GLU A 271 0.68 0.71 31.17
N THR A 272 -0.22 0.36 30.26
CA THR A 272 -0.57 -1.05 29.96
C THR A 272 0.40 -1.76 29.03
N ILE A 273 1.40 -1.05 28.47
CA ILE A 273 2.38 -1.67 27.56
C ILE A 273 3.37 -2.52 28.38
N PRO A 274 3.52 -3.82 28.09
CA PRO A 274 4.46 -4.67 28.81
C PRO A 274 5.89 -4.36 28.37
N PHE A 275 6.55 -3.43 29.03
CA PHE A 275 7.99 -3.27 28.87
C PHE A 275 8.65 -4.42 29.61
N ALA A 276 9.20 -5.42 28.88
CA ALA A 276 10.00 -6.48 29.50
C ALA A 276 11.08 -5.82 30.38
N GLY A 277 11.08 -6.21 31.65
CA GLY A 277 11.97 -5.68 32.67
C GLY A 277 13.43 -6.10 32.45
#